data_6027082b32c34aa8e3540fec00d15f4a
#
_entry.id   6027082b32c34aa8e3540fec00d15f4a
#
_cell.length_a   1.000
_cell.length_b   1.000
_cell.length_c   1.000
_cell.angle_alpha   90.00
_cell.angle_beta   90.00
_cell.angle_gamma   90.00
#
_symmetry.space_group_name_H-M   'P 1'
#
loop_
_entity.id
_entity.type
_entity.pdbx_description
1 polymer ?
#
loop_
_entity_poly.entity_id
_entity_poly.type
_entity_poly.pdbx_seq_one_letter_code
_entity_poly.pdbx_strand_id
1 'polypeptide(L)'
;MSEVKQEIMQFDNCSTIIVGKHASKTGHVLVAHNEDDMECITQVHLVPRVKHEEGEVITFKDGSAVIPQVPETWAYMWTELRTLKGIGGEPFADSYCNEWGVAIVTDSCVGSKVSEDEKMKDGIGYALRRLIAERAKTAREGVEVAAALCSEFGYRSSRAYHICDKDEAWVFQATTGHNYVAQRVGDDEIYYIPNWYTIHKVDFTDTEHKNFYWSEDLVAYPMRHGWYTPAVEGDYSDFDFALAYQHDLTLGKSNADRSDLAWTKLVGEPMPYRTFSVKAPKKYGIEDLKEVVRSHYMEHGDDLKEDPTMSPHRFGICRDTTSVSEIIEFHEDVNLSCCWRSFPRPCAA
;
A
#
# COMPACT_ATOMS: atom_id res chain seq x y z
N MET A 1 18.90 6.22 -20.80
CA MET A 1 17.92 6.41 -19.72
C MET A 1 18.67 7.02 -18.55
N SER A 2 18.14 8.04 -17.88
CA SER A 2 18.79 8.58 -16.68
C SER A 2 18.72 7.53 -15.55
N GLU A 3 19.69 7.55 -14.61
CA GLU A 3 19.71 6.66 -13.44
C GLU A 3 18.37 6.66 -12.68
N VAL A 4 17.74 7.83 -12.53
CA VAL A 4 16.40 7.99 -11.93
C VAL A 4 15.32 7.21 -12.66
N LYS A 5 15.35 7.17 -14.00
CA LYS A 5 14.39 6.40 -14.81
C LYS A 5 14.58 4.89 -14.66
N GLN A 6 15.82 4.47 -14.41
CA GLN A 6 16.18 3.08 -14.18
C GLN A 6 15.80 2.63 -12.75
N GLU A 7 15.97 3.51 -11.74
CA GLU A 7 15.47 3.28 -10.38
C GLU A 7 13.95 3.15 -10.33
N ILE A 8 13.21 4.06 -10.96
CA ILE A 8 11.73 4.04 -10.95
C ILE A 8 11.18 2.79 -11.64
N MET A 9 11.77 2.36 -12.75
CA MET A 9 11.38 1.11 -13.43
C MET A 9 11.64 -0.16 -12.62
N GLN A 10 12.51 -0.09 -11.62
CA GLN A 10 12.88 -1.23 -10.77
C GLN A 10 11.90 -1.46 -9.62
N PHE A 11 11.04 -0.47 -9.30
CA PHE A 11 10.17 -0.46 -8.12
C PHE A 11 8.66 -0.44 -8.43
N ASP A 12 8.27 -0.55 -9.68
CA ASP A 12 6.86 -0.58 -10.13
C ASP A 12 6.31 -2.00 -10.03
N ASN A 13 6.02 -2.46 -8.79
CA ASN A 13 5.97 -3.90 -8.64
C ASN A 13 4.73 -4.48 -7.96
N CYS A 14 3.93 -3.77 -7.20
CA CYS A 14 2.85 -4.37 -6.42
C CYS A 14 1.47 -3.96 -6.94
N SER A 15 0.43 -4.59 -6.43
CA SER A 15 -0.94 -4.11 -6.62
C SER A 15 -1.87 -4.62 -5.53
N THR A 16 -2.81 -3.76 -5.10
CA THR A 16 -3.77 -4.09 -4.06
C THR A 16 -5.20 -3.78 -4.47
N ILE A 17 -6.11 -4.67 -4.10
CA ILE A 17 -7.57 -4.50 -4.21
C ILE A 17 -8.12 -4.52 -2.80
N ILE A 18 -9.04 -3.60 -2.49
CA ILE A 18 -9.82 -3.62 -1.26
C ILE A 18 -11.30 -3.59 -1.62
N VAL A 19 -12.07 -4.42 -0.95
CA VAL A 19 -13.53 -4.45 -1.06
C VAL A 19 -14.11 -4.06 0.30
N GLY A 20 -14.89 -2.99 0.32
CA GLY A 20 -15.60 -2.55 1.52
C GLY A 20 -16.59 -3.61 2.02
N LYS A 21 -16.87 -3.62 3.31
CA LYS A 21 -17.64 -4.70 3.96
C LYS A 21 -19.05 -4.91 3.37
N HIS A 22 -19.72 -3.85 2.92
CA HIS A 22 -21.03 -3.97 2.29
C HIS A 22 -20.95 -4.36 0.81
N ALA A 23 -19.81 -4.13 0.17
CA ALA A 23 -19.50 -4.59 -1.18
C ALA A 23 -19.04 -6.07 -1.21
N SER A 24 -18.69 -6.62 -0.09
CA SER A 24 -18.24 -8.00 0.09
C SER A 24 -19.41 -8.99 0.22
N LYS A 25 -19.23 -10.22 -0.26
CA LYS A 25 -20.16 -11.34 -0.07
C LYS A 25 -20.15 -11.87 1.37
N THR A 26 -19.07 -11.66 2.10
CA THR A 26 -18.90 -12.12 3.49
C THR A 26 -19.49 -11.16 4.52
N GLY A 27 -19.72 -9.89 4.13
CA GLY A 27 -20.13 -8.83 5.05
C GLY A 27 -18.97 -8.21 5.84
N HIS A 28 -17.73 -8.62 5.55
CA HIS A 28 -16.49 -8.08 6.09
C HIS A 28 -15.61 -7.56 4.95
N VAL A 29 -14.64 -6.74 5.27
CA VAL A 29 -13.64 -6.27 4.30
C VAL A 29 -12.93 -7.47 3.66
N LEU A 30 -12.56 -7.34 2.38
CA LEU A 30 -11.65 -8.28 1.69
C LEU A 30 -10.47 -7.48 1.15
N VAL A 31 -9.28 -8.07 1.22
CA VAL A 31 -8.05 -7.50 0.65
C VAL A 31 -7.41 -8.53 -0.25
N ALA A 32 -7.01 -8.13 -1.45
CA ALA A 32 -6.14 -8.95 -2.30
C ALA A 32 -4.90 -8.15 -2.67
N HIS A 33 -3.75 -8.79 -2.65
CA HIS A 33 -2.46 -8.17 -2.89
C HIS A 33 -1.54 -9.08 -3.69
N ASN A 34 -0.86 -8.50 -4.69
CA ASN A 34 0.29 -9.11 -5.35
C ASN A 34 1.54 -8.33 -4.98
N GLU A 35 2.50 -9.00 -4.38
CA GLU A 35 3.86 -8.47 -4.21
C GLU A 35 4.73 -8.96 -5.35
N ASP A 36 5.33 -8.02 -6.04
CA ASP A 36 6.14 -8.30 -7.22
C ASP A 36 7.61 -7.95 -6.95
N ASP A 37 8.39 -8.88 -6.41
CA ASP A 37 9.82 -8.69 -6.19
C ASP A 37 10.60 -9.90 -6.75
N MET A 38 11.49 -9.66 -7.70
CA MET A 38 12.23 -10.72 -8.37
C MET A 38 13.25 -11.40 -7.45
N GLU A 39 13.49 -12.69 -7.71
CA GLU A 39 14.54 -13.46 -7.06
C GLU A 39 14.37 -13.57 -5.53
N CYS A 40 13.11 -13.59 -5.05
CA CYS A 40 12.82 -13.74 -3.64
C CYS A 40 12.54 -15.19 -3.24
N ILE A 41 13.08 -15.56 -2.09
CA ILE A 41 12.61 -16.72 -1.33
C ILE A 41 11.62 -16.21 -0.29
N THR A 42 10.41 -16.74 -0.33
CA THR A 42 9.34 -16.34 0.55
C THR A 42 9.26 -17.26 1.75
N GLN A 43 9.14 -16.67 2.94
CA GLN A 43 8.99 -17.42 4.19
C GLN A 43 7.95 -16.75 5.09
N VAL A 44 7.10 -17.56 5.70
CA VAL A 44 6.11 -17.09 6.69
C VAL A 44 6.65 -17.31 8.09
N HIS A 45 6.55 -16.29 8.91
CA HIS A 45 6.97 -16.30 10.30
C HIS A 45 5.80 -15.98 11.23
N LEU A 46 5.80 -16.62 12.40
CA LEU A 46 4.92 -16.30 13.51
C LEU A 46 5.77 -15.70 14.63
N VAL A 47 5.37 -14.53 15.10
CA VAL A 47 6.01 -13.83 16.21
C VAL A 47 5.02 -13.81 17.38
N PRO A 48 5.38 -14.31 18.54
CA PRO A 48 4.49 -14.30 19.70
C PRO A 48 4.36 -12.87 20.27
N ARG A 49 3.36 -12.65 21.11
CA ARG A 49 3.23 -11.47 21.95
C ARG A 49 4.45 -11.36 22.87
N VAL A 50 5.00 -10.15 23.02
CA VAL A 50 6.20 -9.88 23.83
C VAL A 50 5.92 -8.73 24.78
N LYS A 51 6.34 -8.89 26.06
CA LYS A 51 6.42 -7.79 27.03
C LYS A 51 7.83 -7.23 27.02
N HIS A 52 7.92 -5.93 27.09
CA HIS A 52 9.16 -5.17 27.00
C HIS A 52 9.48 -4.46 28.31
N GLU A 53 10.77 -4.24 28.55
CA GLU A 53 11.23 -3.51 29.71
C GLU A 53 11.03 -2.00 29.53
N GLU A 54 10.89 -1.27 30.65
CA GLU A 54 10.77 0.19 30.59
C GLU A 54 12.04 0.82 30.01
N GLY A 55 11.87 1.74 29.06
CA GLY A 55 12.98 2.41 28.37
C GLY A 55 13.63 1.62 27.23
N GLU A 56 13.10 0.44 26.90
CA GLU A 56 13.55 -0.30 25.72
C GLU A 56 13.31 0.52 24.45
N VAL A 57 14.21 0.41 23.49
CA VAL A 57 14.13 1.09 22.20
C VAL A 57 14.33 0.12 21.05
N ILE A 58 13.73 0.44 19.93
CA ILE A 58 13.93 -0.26 18.66
C ILE A 58 14.99 0.49 17.86
N THR A 59 16.02 -0.23 17.42
CA THR A 59 17.04 0.26 16.50
C THR A 59 17.04 -0.56 15.23
N PHE A 60 17.28 0.07 14.10
CA PHE A 60 17.34 -0.59 12.80
C PHE A 60 18.79 -0.70 12.32
N LYS A 61 19.12 -1.77 11.59
CA LYS A 61 20.49 -2.02 11.10
C LYS A 61 20.97 -0.97 10.11
N ASP A 62 20.05 -0.34 9.41
CA ASP A 62 20.36 0.72 8.44
C ASP A 62 20.68 2.08 9.10
N GLY A 63 20.71 2.15 10.44
CA GLY A 63 21.03 3.36 11.19
C GLY A 63 19.92 4.42 11.18
N SER A 64 18.71 4.01 10.84
CA SER A 64 17.55 4.88 10.84
C SER A 64 17.06 5.25 12.25
N ALA A 65 15.81 5.69 12.39
CA ALA A 65 15.24 6.18 13.64
C ALA A 65 15.43 5.22 14.81
N VAL A 66 15.62 5.78 16.00
CA VAL A 66 15.57 5.07 17.29
C VAL A 66 14.18 5.32 17.87
N ILE A 67 13.38 4.27 17.99
CA ILE A 67 11.96 4.38 18.35
C ILE A 67 11.73 3.79 19.73
N PRO A 68 11.05 4.51 20.64
CA PRO A 68 10.66 3.95 21.93
C PRO A 68 9.78 2.69 21.76
N GLN A 69 10.12 1.63 22.48
CA GLN A 69 9.31 0.43 22.49
C GLN A 69 8.06 0.62 23.35
N VAL A 70 6.96 -0.02 22.93
CA VAL A 70 5.73 -0.08 23.73
C VAL A 70 5.86 -1.16 24.81
N PRO A 71 5.10 -1.09 25.94
CA PRO A 71 5.21 -2.08 27.03
C PRO A 71 4.89 -3.51 26.60
N GLU A 72 4.06 -3.68 25.58
CA GLU A 72 3.69 -5.00 25.05
C GLU A 72 3.44 -4.89 23.55
N THR A 73 3.98 -5.81 22.77
CA THR A 73 3.73 -5.97 21.34
C THR A 73 2.84 -7.17 21.08
N TRP A 74 1.92 -7.05 20.11
CA TRP A 74 0.97 -8.09 19.76
C TRP A 74 1.64 -9.23 18.99
N ALA A 75 1.09 -10.41 19.07
CA ALA A 75 1.48 -11.51 18.21
C ALA A 75 1.07 -11.23 16.76
N TYR A 76 1.93 -11.59 15.80
CA TYR A 76 1.65 -11.41 14.39
C TYR A 76 2.28 -12.49 13.53
N MET A 77 1.68 -12.69 12.37
CA MET A 77 2.25 -13.41 11.24
C MET A 77 2.78 -12.40 10.23
N TRP A 78 3.92 -12.70 9.60
CA TRP A 78 4.44 -11.88 8.51
C TRP A 78 5.10 -12.72 7.44
N THR A 79 5.12 -12.19 6.22
CA THR A 79 5.73 -12.82 5.05
C THR A 79 7.05 -12.15 4.75
N GLU A 80 8.15 -12.86 4.97
CA GLU A 80 9.49 -12.40 4.62
C GLU A 80 9.77 -12.66 3.15
N LEU A 81 10.32 -11.67 2.48
CA LEU A 81 10.89 -11.74 1.15
C LEU A 81 12.43 -11.68 1.28
N ARG A 82 13.08 -12.80 1.11
CA ARG A 82 14.54 -12.86 1.10
C ARG A 82 15.06 -12.76 -0.31
N THR A 83 15.71 -11.66 -0.64
CA THR A 83 16.36 -11.53 -1.93
C THR A 83 17.69 -12.31 -1.95
N LEU A 84 18.00 -12.96 -3.08
CA LEU A 84 19.27 -13.65 -3.26
C LEU A 84 20.47 -12.68 -3.31
N LYS A 85 20.22 -11.41 -3.62
CA LYS A 85 21.25 -10.35 -3.68
C LYS A 85 21.49 -9.65 -2.35
N GLY A 86 20.67 -9.94 -1.33
CA GLY A 86 20.72 -9.28 -0.04
C GLY A 86 20.31 -7.81 -0.12
N ILE A 87 19.12 -7.50 0.39
CA ILE A 87 18.77 -6.11 0.73
C ILE A 87 19.40 -5.85 2.09
N GLY A 88 20.32 -4.87 2.14
CA GLY A 88 21.14 -4.64 3.31
C GLY A 88 20.34 -4.38 4.58
N GLY A 89 20.36 -5.33 5.50
CA GLY A 89 20.17 -5.05 6.89
C GLY A 89 18.84 -5.51 7.48
N GLU A 90 17.71 -4.98 7.09
CA GLU A 90 16.42 -5.35 7.68
C GLU A 90 15.70 -6.40 6.83
N PRO A 91 14.98 -7.37 7.47
CA PRO A 91 14.11 -8.26 6.73
C PRO A 91 13.04 -7.46 5.99
N PHE A 92 12.97 -7.66 4.69
CA PHE A 92 11.92 -7.09 3.88
C PHE A 92 10.68 -7.97 4.00
N ALA A 93 9.56 -7.36 4.29
CA ALA A 93 8.29 -8.06 4.44
C ALA A 93 7.27 -7.52 3.47
N ASP A 94 6.48 -8.42 2.92
CA ASP A 94 5.33 -8.08 2.13
C ASP A 94 4.14 -7.69 3.03
N SER A 95 3.66 -8.62 3.83
CA SER A 95 2.43 -8.48 4.60
C SER A 95 2.59 -8.84 6.07
N TYR A 96 1.72 -8.25 6.87
CA TYR A 96 1.56 -8.54 8.28
C TYR A 96 0.10 -8.77 8.63
N CYS A 97 -0.19 -9.74 9.49
CA CYS A 97 -1.50 -9.94 10.10
C CYS A 97 -1.30 -10.19 11.59
N ASN A 98 -1.94 -9.41 12.45
CA ASN A 98 -1.78 -9.58 13.89
C ASN A 98 -2.95 -10.36 14.53
N GLU A 99 -2.79 -10.70 15.80
CA GLU A 99 -3.75 -11.49 16.57
C GLU A 99 -5.13 -10.81 16.77
N TRP A 100 -5.21 -9.50 16.51
CA TRP A 100 -6.46 -8.73 16.57
C TRP A 100 -7.19 -8.71 15.22
N GLY A 101 -6.60 -9.30 14.18
CA GLY A 101 -7.15 -9.28 12.83
C GLY A 101 -6.83 -8.01 12.05
N VAL A 102 -5.82 -7.25 12.46
CA VAL A 102 -5.32 -6.12 11.63
C VAL A 102 -4.34 -6.65 10.61
N ALA A 103 -4.62 -6.42 9.35
CA ALA A 103 -3.75 -6.76 8.23
C ALA A 103 -3.14 -5.52 7.60
N ILE A 104 -1.87 -5.60 7.24
CA ILE A 104 -1.13 -4.53 6.58
C ILE A 104 -0.44 -5.10 5.35
N VAL A 105 -0.80 -4.60 4.17
CA VAL A 105 -0.08 -4.81 2.91
C VAL A 105 0.33 -3.46 2.32
N THR A 106 1.30 -3.42 1.42
CA THR A 106 1.80 -2.13 0.94
C THR A 106 2.19 -2.15 -0.52
N ASP A 107 1.96 -1.03 -1.21
CA ASP A 107 2.44 -0.79 -2.56
C ASP A 107 3.49 0.31 -2.56
N SER A 108 4.58 0.11 -3.27
CA SER A 108 5.54 1.17 -3.53
C SER A 108 4.88 2.27 -4.36
N CYS A 109 4.96 3.50 -3.90
CA CYS A 109 4.55 4.68 -4.67
C CYS A 109 5.80 5.50 -4.99
N VAL A 110 6.75 4.87 -5.65
CA VAL A 110 8.07 5.42 -5.92
C VAL A 110 7.97 6.78 -6.57
N GLY A 111 8.78 7.72 -6.07
CA GLY A 111 8.89 9.03 -6.65
C GLY A 111 7.90 10.04 -6.08
N SER A 112 7.68 10.06 -4.76
CA SER A 112 7.16 11.28 -4.16
C SER A 112 8.15 12.42 -4.41
N LYS A 113 7.62 13.60 -4.71
CA LYS A 113 8.43 14.81 -4.74
C LYS A 113 9.01 15.05 -3.35
N VAL A 114 10.29 15.33 -3.30
CA VAL A 114 11.02 15.67 -2.07
C VAL A 114 12.11 16.66 -2.43
N SER A 115 12.32 17.66 -1.59
CA SER A 115 13.46 18.56 -1.74
C SER A 115 14.78 17.81 -1.50
N GLU A 116 15.80 18.06 -2.32
CA GLU A 116 17.13 17.44 -2.16
C GLU A 116 17.74 17.73 -0.78
N ASP A 117 17.48 18.94 -0.23
CA ASP A 117 17.97 19.35 1.08
C ASP A 117 17.23 18.67 2.24
N GLU A 118 16.05 18.08 1.94
CA GLU A 118 15.17 17.45 2.93
C GLU A 118 15.07 15.93 2.74
N LYS A 119 15.91 15.34 1.87
CA LYS A 119 16.02 13.88 1.76
C LYS A 119 16.41 13.30 3.09
N MET A 120 15.50 12.52 3.65
CA MET A 120 15.74 11.88 4.93
C MET A 120 16.87 10.86 4.83
N LYS A 121 17.86 11.01 5.71
CA LYS A 121 18.93 10.02 5.94
C LYS A 121 18.55 9.05 7.06
N ASP A 122 17.76 9.51 7.98
CA ASP A 122 17.17 8.85 9.14
C ASP A 122 15.65 8.87 8.99
N GLY A 123 14.94 8.17 9.82
CA GLY A 123 13.49 8.00 9.72
C GLY A 123 13.16 6.51 9.64
N ILE A 124 11.89 6.22 9.55
CA ILE A 124 11.40 4.86 9.50
C ILE A 124 11.44 4.36 8.07
N GLY A 125 11.98 3.16 7.86
CA GLY A 125 11.96 2.47 6.58
C GLY A 125 10.84 1.43 6.51
N TYR A 126 11.13 0.30 5.93
CA TYR A 126 10.17 -0.81 5.74
C TYR A 126 9.55 -1.34 7.03
N ALA A 127 10.17 -1.12 8.17
CA ALA A 127 9.69 -1.57 9.47
C ALA A 127 8.39 -0.89 9.94
N LEU A 128 7.91 0.18 9.32
CA LEU A 128 6.64 0.82 9.69
C LEU A 128 5.48 -0.18 9.69
N ARG A 129 5.43 -1.13 8.74
CA ARG A 129 4.44 -2.23 8.71
C ARG A 129 4.45 -3.05 9.99
N ARG A 130 5.65 -3.46 10.42
CA ARG A 130 5.84 -4.21 11.67
C ARG A 130 5.37 -3.42 12.88
N LEU A 131 5.74 -2.16 12.97
CA LEU A 131 5.36 -1.28 14.09
C LEU A 131 3.84 -1.11 14.19
N ILE A 132 3.14 -1.04 13.06
CA ILE A 132 1.67 -1.02 13.04
C ILE A 132 1.12 -2.35 13.56
N ALA A 133 1.61 -3.48 13.03
CA ALA A 133 1.15 -4.81 13.44
C ALA A 133 1.40 -5.09 14.93
N GLU A 134 2.53 -4.64 15.47
CA GLU A 134 2.90 -4.79 16.87
C GLU A 134 2.04 -3.97 17.84
N ARG A 135 1.38 -2.89 17.36
CA ARG A 135 0.80 -1.86 18.25
C ARG A 135 -0.71 -1.67 18.08
N ALA A 136 -1.27 -1.96 16.93
CA ALA A 136 -2.66 -1.69 16.61
C ALA A 136 -3.58 -2.89 16.93
N LYS A 137 -4.81 -2.60 17.41
CA LYS A 137 -5.89 -3.58 17.60
C LYS A 137 -7.00 -3.44 16.56
N THR A 138 -7.05 -2.31 15.87
CA THR A 138 -8.01 -2.03 14.81
C THR A 138 -7.31 -1.36 13.63
N ALA A 139 -7.93 -1.38 12.47
CA ALA A 139 -7.39 -0.67 11.30
C ALA A 139 -7.21 0.83 11.59
N ARG A 140 -8.13 1.45 12.30
CA ARG A 140 -8.07 2.86 12.72
C ARG A 140 -6.88 3.13 13.64
N GLU A 141 -6.70 2.34 14.69
CA GLU A 141 -5.51 2.44 15.54
C GLU A 141 -4.22 2.27 14.73
N GLY A 142 -4.24 1.43 13.69
CA GLY A 142 -3.11 1.25 12.79
C GLY A 142 -2.77 2.52 12.01
N VAL A 143 -3.78 3.27 11.55
CA VAL A 143 -3.58 4.58 10.92
C VAL A 143 -3.03 5.59 11.93
N GLU A 144 -3.55 5.62 13.16
CA GLU A 144 -3.08 6.50 14.22
C GLU A 144 -1.62 6.23 14.60
N VAL A 145 -1.24 4.96 14.72
CA VAL A 145 0.15 4.54 14.95
C VAL A 145 1.05 4.99 13.79
N ALA A 146 0.64 4.77 12.55
CA ALA A 146 1.41 5.20 11.37
C ALA A 146 1.56 6.71 11.33
N ALA A 147 0.48 7.45 11.59
CA ALA A 147 0.46 8.91 11.61
C ALA A 147 1.40 9.48 12.67
N ALA A 148 1.31 8.99 13.91
CA ALA A 148 2.18 9.42 15.01
C ALA A 148 3.66 9.15 14.69
N LEU A 149 3.98 7.96 14.23
CA LEU A 149 5.36 7.56 13.91
C LEU A 149 5.92 8.36 12.72
N CYS A 150 5.15 8.58 11.65
CA CYS A 150 5.59 9.39 10.52
C CYS A 150 5.75 10.87 10.91
N SER A 151 4.87 11.40 11.75
CA SER A 151 4.99 12.79 12.23
C SER A 151 6.25 13.01 13.09
N GLU A 152 6.55 12.06 13.97
CA GLU A 152 7.69 12.19 14.90
C GLU A 152 9.03 11.87 14.24
N PHE A 153 9.13 10.73 13.56
CA PHE A 153 10.39 10.20 13.06
C PHE A 153 10.58 10.40 11.55
N GLY A 154 9.51 10.67 10.80
CA GLY A 154 9.52 10.72 9.34
C GLY A 154 9.62 9.35 8.68
N TYR A 155 9.36 9.31 7.37
CA TYR A 155 9.40 8.12 6.54
C TYR A 155 10.43 8.25 5.43
N ARG A 156 11.29 7.22 5.23
CA ARG A 156 12.44 7.28 4.31
C ARG A 156 12.12 6.99 2.85
N SER A 157 10.91 6.59 2.56
CA SER A 157 10.49 6.19 1.22
C SER A 157 9.15 6.83 0.87
N SER A 158 8.52 6.39 -0.18
CA SER A 158 7.16 6.76 -0.52
C SER A 158 6.34 5.49 -0.79
N ARG A 159 5.17 5.36 -0.13
CA ARG A 159 4.44 4.12 -0.13
C ARG A 159 2.96 4.31 0.21
N ALA A 160 2.11 3.45 -0.34
CA ALA A 160 0.76 3.27 0.15
C ALA A 160 0.71 2.07 1.10
N TYR A 161 0.18 2.27 2.29
CA TYR A 161 -0.13 1.24 3.28
C TYR A 161 -1.63 0.98 3.24
N HIS A 162 -2.01 -0.28 3.15
CA HIS A 162 -3.40 -0.72 3.25
C HIS A 162 -3.55 -1.36 4.62
N ILE A 163 -4.23 -0.66 5.51
CA ILE A 163 -4.40 -1.05 6.91
C ILE A 163 -5.86 -1.43 7.09
N CYS A 164 -6.11 -2.71 7.28
CA CYS A 164 -7.46 -3.26 7.20
C CYS A 164 -7.75 -4.17 8.38
N ASP A 165 -9.02 -4.19 8.78
CA ASP A 165 -9.61 -5.20 9.65
C ASP A 165 -10.97 -5.64 9.07
N LYS A 166 -11.75 -6.40 9.84
CA LYS A 166 -13.06 -6.88 9.39
C LYS A 166 -14.08 -5.77 9.10
N ASP A 167 -13.93 -4.60 9.72
CA ASP A 167 -14.90 -3.51 9.71
C ASP A 167 -14.51 -2.33 8.84
N GLU A 168 -13.19 -2.02 8.78
CA GLU A 168 -12.67 -0.85 8.09
C GLU A 168 -11.44 -1.16 7.24
N ALA A 169 -11.28 -0.40 6.17
CA ALA A 169 -10.08 -0.41 5.36
C ALA A 169 -9.61 1.02 5.11
N TRP A 170 -8.34 1.25 5.35
CA TRP A 170 -7.69 2.54 5.20
C TRP A 170 -6.51 2.46 4.24
N VAL A 171 -6.38 3.48 3.42
CA VAL A 171 -5.22 3.70 2.56
C VAL A 171 -4.43 4.85 3.15
N PHE A 172 -3.24 4.56 3.67
CA PHE A 172 -2.33 5.54 4.24
C PHE A 172 -1.17 5.75 3.26
N GLN A 173 -1.10 6.92 2.65
CA GLN A 173 -0.07 7.28 1.67
C GLN A 173 0.98 8.18 2.32
N ALA A 174 2.15 7.60 2.57
CA ALA A 174 3.31 8.29 3.11
C ALA A 174 4.20 8.82 1.99
N THR A 175 4.67 10.04 2.13
CA THR A 175 5.73 10.61 1.30
C THR A 175 7.09 10.42 1.96
N THR A 176 8.16 10.66 1.25
CA THR A 176 9.47 10.83 1.90
C THR A 176 9.43 12.06 2.79
N GLY A 177 9.83 11.93 4.05
CA GLY A 177 9.72 12.97 5.07
C GLY A 177 8.60 12.73 6.07
N HIS A 178 7.98 13.79 6.56
CA HIS A 178 6.98 13.72 7.62
C HIS A 178 5.53 13.79 7.11
N ASN A 179 5.34 13.96 5.79
CA ASN A 179 4.01 14.16 5.22
C ASN A 179 3.32 12.85 4.86
N TYR A 180 2.07 12.79 5.17
CA TYR A 180 1.17 11.67 4.86
C TYR A 180 -0.28 12.13 4.75
N VAL A 181 -1.06 11.31 4.10
CA VAL A 181 -2.52 11.38 4.11
C VAL A 181 -3.09 9.99 4.19
N ALA A 182 -4.17 9.81 4.91
CA ALA A 182 -4.94 8.56 4.88
C ALA A 182 -6.40 8.84 4.51
N GLN A 183 -6.98 7.93 3.74
CA GLN A 183 -8.39 7.95 3.38
C GLN A 183 -9.00 6.57 3.62
N ARG A 184 -10.18 6.56 4.23
CA ARG A 184 -10.97 5.35 4.42
C ARG A 184 -11.60 4.92 3.09
N VAL A 185 -11.57 3.64 2.78
CA VAL A 185 -12.36 3.07 1.69
C VAL A 185 -13.81 2.93 2.16
N GLY A 186 -14.75 3.40 1.35
CA GLY A 186 -16.18 3.34 1.71
C GLY A 186 -16.69 1.90 1.83
N ASP A 187 -17.67 1.68 2.72
CA ASP A 187 -18.21 0.34 2.98
C ASP A 187 -18.85 -0.32 1.73
N ASP A 188 -19.42 0.51 0.84
CA ASP A 188 -20.04 0.07 -0.43
C ASP A 188 -19.10 0.17 -1.63
N GLU A 189 -17.81 0.41 -1.41
CA GLU A 189 -16.84 0.72 -2.46
C GLU A 189 -15.84 -0.40 -2.70
N ILE A 190 -15.23 -0.34 -3.88
CA ILE A 190 -14.06 -1.13 -4.26
C ILE A 190 -12.92 -0.18 -4.63
N TYR A 191 -11.73 -0.54 -4.17
CA TYR A 191 -10.49 0.20 -4.37
C TYR A 191 -9.48 -0.66 -5.12
N TYR A 192 -8.68 -0.02 -5.98
CA TYR A 192 -7.52 -0.63 -6.63
C TYR A 192 -6.37 0.35 -6.73
N ILE A 193 -5.16 -0.14 -6.51
CA ILE A 193 -3.93 0.61 -6.72
C ILE A 193 -2.89 -0.27 -7.45
N PRO A 194 -2.20 0.28 -8.46
CA PRO A 194 -0.85 -0.15 -8.84
C PRO A 194 0.19 0.57 -7.96
N ASN A 195 1.22 1.20 -8.54
CA ASN A 195 2.30 1.85 -7.81
C ASN A 195 2.29 3.39 -7.91
N TRP A 196 1.18 4.04 -7.62
CA TRP A 196 1.05 5.50 -7.59
C TRP A 196 0.16 5.97 -6.44
N TYR A 197 0.17 7.27 -6.14
CA TYR A 197 -0.78 7.82 -5.18
C TYR A 197 -2.18 7.91 -5.81
N THR A 198 -3.18 7.57 -5.02
CA THR A 198 -4.59 7.52 -5.41
C THR A 198 -5.46 8.50 -4.63
N ILE A 199 -4.98 9.03 -3.50
CA ILE A 199 -5.73 10.02 -2.74
C ILE A 199 -5.55 11.38 -3.42
N HIS A 200 -6.67 12.01 -3.77
CA HIS A 200 -6.72 13.30 -4.42
C HIS A 200 -7.19 14.38 -3.46
N LYS A 201 -8.50 14.49 -3.30
CA LYS A 201 -9.13 15.48 -2.44
C LYS A 201 -9.06 15.04 -1.00
N VAL A 202 -8.78 15.99 -0.13
CA VAL A 202 -8.79 15.80 1.32
C VAL A 202 -9.89 16.68 1.89
N ASP A 203 -10.78 16.09 2.65
CA ASP A 203 -11.77 16.86 3.39
C ASP A 203 -11.17 17.37 4.71
N PHE A 204 -10.60 18.55 4.68
CA PHE A 204 -10.01 19.20 5.85
C PHE A 204 -11.05 19.61 6.92
N THR A 205 -12.35 19.44 6.65
CA THR A 205 -13.41 19.65 7.65
C THR A 205 -13.67 18.40 8.50
N ASP A 206 -13.15 17.24 8.11
CA ASP A 206 -13.25 15.98 8.86
C ASP A 206 -12.31 15.97 10.09
N THR A 207 -12.52 16.92 11.00
CA THR A 207 -11.70 17.08 12.22
C THR A 207 -11.89 15.93 13.22
N GLU A 208 -12.91 15.10 13.06
CA GLU A 208 -13.13 13.88 13.84
C GLU A 208 -12.43 12.66 13.23
N HIS A 209 -11.74 12.84 12.12
CA HIS A 209 -11.02 11.81 11.40
C HIS A 209 -11.86 10.56 11.07
N LYS A 210 -13.09 10.79 10.64
CA LYS A 210 -14.01 9.69 10.26
C LYS A 210 -13.54 8.98 8.99
N ASN A 211 -13.05 9.78 8.02
CA ASN A 211 -12.66 9.30 6.70
C ASN A 211 -11.25 9.74 6.29
N PHE A 212 -10.65 10.73 6.97
CA PHE A 212 -9.33 11.25 6.61
C PHE A 212 -8.44 11.48 7.83
N TYR A 213 -7.14 11.18 7.64
CA TYR A 213 -6.04 11.65 8.48
C TYR A 213 -5.02 12.35 7.60
N TRP A 214 -4.36 13.40 8.12
CA TRP A 214 -3.33 14.11 7.38
C TRP A 214 -2.28 14.71 8.31
N SER A 215 -1.06 14.90 7.78
CA SER A 215 0.02 15.59 8.50
C SER A 215 -0.24 17.09 8.56
N GLU A 216 0.23 17.73 9.63
CA GLU A 216 0.05 19.18 9.84
C GLU A 216 0.54 20.02 8.65
N ASP A 217 1.67 19.62 8.05
CA ASP A 217 2.34 20.35 6.97
C ASP A 217 1.93 19.91 5.56
N LEU A 218 0.88 19.06 5.44
CA LEU A 218 0.47 18.44 4.18
C LEU A 218 0.28 19.42 3.02
N VAL A 219 -0.28 20.59 3.28
CA VAL A 219 -0.56 21.61 2.26
C VAL A 219 0.58 22.63 2.20
N ALA A 220 1.09 23.04 3.34
CA ALA A 220 2.11 24.09 3.38
C ALA A 220 3.46 23.64 2.80
N TYR A 221 3.82 22.37 2.94
CA TYR A 221 5.05 21.81 2.37
C TYR A 221 5.12 21.96 0.83
N PRO A 222 4.17 21.46 0.03
CA PRO A 222 4.21 21.64 -1.42
C PRO A 222 4.04 23.10 -1.86
N MET A 223 3.38 23.93 -1.08
CA MET A 223 3.32 25.37 -1.35
C MET A 223 4.71 26.03 -1.24
N ARG A 224 5.48 25.72 -0.20
CA ARG A 224 6.85 26.24 -0.03
C ARG A 224 7.79 25.82 -1.15
N HIS A 225 7.54 24.66 -1.76
CA HIS A 225 8.36 24.12 -2.86
C HIS A 225 7.80 24.47 -4.26
N GLY A 226 6.70 25.22 -4.35
CA GLY A 226 6.09 25.60 -5.63
C GLY A 226 5.45 24.44 -6.39
N TRP A 227 5.13 23.34 -5.70
CA TRP A 227 4.43 22.17 -6.30
C TRP A 227 2.90 22.31 -6.25
N TYR A 228 2.41 23.21 -5.42
CA TYR A 228 1.02 23.57 -5.32
C TYR A 228 0.86 25.08 -5.05
N THR A 229 -0.11 25.68 -5.71
CA THR A 229 -0.54 27.06 -5.46
C THR A 229 -2.06 27.07 -5.43
N PRO A 230 -2.70 27.47 -4.31
CA PRO A 230 -4.15 27.50 -4.24
C PRO A 230 -4.73 28.54 -5.22
N ALA A 231 -5.86 28.22 -5.83
CA ALA A 231 -6.55 29.13 -6.75
C ALA A 231 -7.04 30.40 -6.03
N VAL A 232 -7.37 30.27 -4.74
CA VAL A 232 -7.76 31.39 -3.86
C VAL A 232 -6.91 31.29 -2.59
N GLU A 233 -6.26 32.39 -2.22
CA GLU A 233 -5.43 32.43 -1.02
C GLU A 233 -6.24 32.05 0.24
N GLY A 234 -5.74 31.06 1.00
CA GLY A 234 -6.38 30.55 2.21
C GLY A 234 -7.50 29.52 1.97
N ASP A 235 -7.86 29.25 0.72
CA ASP A 235 -8.78 28.17 0.36
C ASP A 235 -8.00 27.00 -0.24
N TYR A 236 -8.06 25.85 0.41
CA TYR A 236 -7.37 24.61 -0.01
C TYR A 236 -8.34 23.55 -0.55
N SER A 237 -9.56 23.92 -0.92
CA SER A 237 -10.57 23.02 -1.47
C SER A 237 -10.16 22.43 -2.84
N ASP A 238 -9.25 23.09 -3.54
CA ASP A 238 -8.64 22.64 -4.80
C ASP A 238 -7.38 21.78 -4.61
N PHE A 239 -6.93 21.61 -3.36
CA PHE A 239 -5.74 20.78 -3.09
C PHE A 239 -5.96 19.35 -3.56
N ASP A 240 -4.95 18.82 -4.28
CA ASP A 240 -4.90 17.44 -4.76
C ASP A 240 -3.57 16.82 -4.33
N PHE A 241 -3.63 15.90 -3.37
CA PHE A 241 -2.44 15.28 -2.81
C PHE A 241 -1.62 14.54 -3.87
N ALA A 242 -2.27 13.71 -4.68
CA ALA A 242 -1.57 12.93 -5.70
C ALA A 242 -0.88 13.83 -6.73
N LEU A 243 -1.48 14.95 -7.11
CA LEU A 243 -0.85 15.92 -8.02
C LEU A 243 0.28 16.69 -7.35
N ALA A 244 0.10 17.07 -6.08
CA ALA A 244 1.10 17.85 -5.36
C ALA A 244 2.37 17.05 -5.06
N TYR A 245 2.23 15.77 -4.68
CA TYR A 245 3.34 14.97 -4.17
C TYR A 245 3.90 13.91 -5.13
N GLN A 246 3.09 13.41 -6.08
CA GLN A 246 3.55 12.36 -6.98
C GLN A 246 4.55 12.90 -8.00
N HIS A 247 5.66 12.18 -8.18
CA HIS A 247 6.59 12.47 -9.26
C HIS A 247 6.03 11.97 -10.60
N ASP A 248 6.12 12.76 -11.66
CA ASP A 248 5.54 12.47 -12.99
C ASP A 248 6.04 11.15 -13.60
N LEU A 249 7.26 10.74 -13.25
CA LEU A 249 7.84 9.48 -13.75
C LEU A 249 7.08 8.22 -13.31
N THR A 250 6.26 8.30 -12.25
CA THR A 250 5.44 7.15 -11.79
C THR A 250 4.19 6.93 -12.63
N LEU A 251 3.85 7.87 -13.49
CA LEU A 251 2.71 7.78 -14.41
C LEU A 251 3.05 6.96 -15.67
N GLY A 252 3.91 5.95 -15.53
CA GLY A 252 4.34 5.11 -16.62
C GLY A 252 3.25 4.20 -17.17
N LYS A 253 3.41 3.77 -18.44
CA LYS A 253 2.47 2.91 -19.15
C LYS A 253 2.12 1.63 -18.37
N SER A 254 3.09 1.02 -17.69
CA SER A 254 2.87 -0.21 -16.93
C SER A 254 1.82 -0.06 -15.83
N ASN A 255 1.83 1.07 -15.10
CA ASN A 255 0.82 1.35 -14.07
C ASN A 255 -0.54 1.63 -14.68
N ALA A 256 -0.58 2.38 -15.79
CA ALA A 256 -1.80 2.68 -16.52
C ALA A 256 -2.46 1.40 -17.05
N ASP A 257 -1.70 0.54 -17.71
CA ASP A 257 -2.20 -0.72 -18.28
C ASP A 257 -2.77 -1.65 -17.20
N ARG A 258 -2.08 -1.78 -16.05
CA ARG A 258 -2.57 -2.56 -14.91
C ARG A 258 -3.83 -1.96 -14.30
N SER A 259 -3.91 -0.63 -14.23
CA SER A 259 -5.09 0.07 -13.75
C SER A 259 -6.29 -0.19 -14.66
N ASP A 260 -6.13 -0.04 -15.97
CA ASP A 260 -7.19 -0.28 -16.96
C ASP A 260 -7.67 -1.74 -16.91
N LEU A 261 -6.74 -2.69 -16.82
CA LEU A 261 -7.05 -4.11 -16.70
C LEU A 261 -7.84 -4.41 -15.43
N ALA A 262 -7.36 -3.92 -14.28
CA ALA A 262 -8.01 -4.16 -13.00
C ALA A 262 -9.42 -3.58 -12.95
N TRP A 263 -9.58 -2.32 -13.32
CA TRP A 263 -10.88 -1.67 -13.31
C TRP A 263 -11.85 -2.29 -14.29
N THR A 264 -11.40 -2.66 -15.50
CA THR A 264 -12.25 -3.39 -16.47
C THR A 264 -12.76 -4.70 -15.88
N LYS A 265 -11.93 -5.47 -15.17
CA LYS A 265 -12.36 -6.71 -14.51
C LYS A 265 -13.26 -6.47 -13.30
N LEU A 266 -12.97 -5.43 -12.53
CA LEU A 266 -13.71 -5.12 -11.31
C LEU A 266 -15.09 -4.50 -11.62
N VAL A 267 -15.14 -3.51 -12.52
CA VAL A 267 -16.35 -2.71 -12.72
C VAL A 267 -16.88 -2.71 -14.16
N GLY A 268 -16.17 -3.36 -15.08
CA GLY A 268 -16.60 -3.53 -16.48
C GLY A 268 -16.04 -2.48 -17.45
N GLU A 269 -15.33 -1.47 -16.95
CA GLU A 269 -14.71 -0.41 -17.77
C GLU A 269 -13.45 0.14 -17.08
N PRO A 270 -12.51 0.71 -17.83
CA PRO A 270 -11.37 1.40 -17.26
C PRO A 270 -11.84 2.67 -16.55
N MET A 271 -11.16 3.02 -15.45
CA MET A 271 -11.42 4.21 -14.67
C MET A 271 -10.36 5.29 -14.94
N PRO A 272 -10.66 6.57 -14.69
CA PRO A 272 -9.65 7.62 -14.75
C PRO A 272 -8.41 7.25 -13.92
N TYR A 273 -7.23 7.59 -14.42
CA TYR A 273 -5.97 7.27 -13.74
C TYR A 273 -5.95 7.81 -12.32
N ARG A 274 -5.45 6.99 -11.41
CA ARG A 274 -5.38 7.26 -9.98
C ARG A 274 -6.74 7.41 -9.29
N THR A 275 -7.83 6.90 -9.89
CA THR A 275 -9.11 6.79 -9.19
C THR A 275 -8.88 6.12 -7.83
N PHE A 276 -9.37 6.74 -6.74
CA PHE A 276 -9.24 6.17 -5.41
C PHE A 276 -10.12 4.93 -5.27
N SER A 277 -11.42 5.11 -5.25
CA SER A 277 -12.39 4.03 -5.14
C SER A 277 -13.64 4.36 -5.91
N VAL A 278 -14.46 3.35 -6.17
CA VAL A 278 -15.76 3.51 -6.81
C VAL A 278 -16.81 2.66 -6.10
N LYS A 279 -18.07 3.06 -6.20
CA LYS A 279 -19.17 2.25 -5.71
C LYS A 279 -19.16 0.89 -6.41
N ALA A 280 -19.17 -0.18 -5.64
CA ALA A 280 -19.15 -1.55 -6.15
C ALA A 280 -20.42 -1.86 -6.95
N PRO A 281 -20.32 -2.30 -8.22
CA PRO A 281 -21.51 -2.64 -9.03
C PRO A 281 -22.16 -3.96 -8.63
N LYS A 282 -21.45 -4.80 -7.90
CA LYS A 282 -21.90 -6.11 -7.38
C LYS A 282 -21.24 -6.39 -6.03
N LYS A 283 -21.64 -7.48 -5.40
CA LYS A 283 -20.87 -8.03 -4.26
C LYS A 283 -19.74 -8.93 -4.75
N TYR A 284 -18.57 -8.76 -4.13
CA TYR A 284 -17.35 -9.49 -4.45
C TYR A 284 -17.04 -10.57 -3.40
N GLY A 285 -16.50 -11.68 -3.85
CA GLY A 285 -15.93 -12.72 -3.01
C GLY A 285 -14.54 -13.10 -3.46
N ILE A 286 -13.95 -14.11 -2.83
CA ILE A 286 -12.57 -14.57 -3.10
C ILE A 286 -12.37 -14.89 -4.59
N GLU A 287 -13.33 -15.57 -5.23
CA GLU A 287 -13.17 -15.97 -6.63
C GLU A 287 -13.13 -14.77 -7.59
N ASP A 288 -13.92 -13.71 -7.30
CA ASP A 288 -13.86 -12.48 -8.07
C ASP A 288 -12.47 -11.81 -7.96
N LEU A 289 -11.86 -11.83 -6.76
CA LEU A 289 -10.53 -11.27 -6.55
C LEU A 289 -9.43 -12.14 -7.17
N LYS A 290 -9.56 -13.47 -7.12
CA LYS A 290 -8.63 -14.39 -7.81
C LYS A 290 -8.56 -14.13 -9.30
N GLU A 291 -9.68 -13.83 -9.95
CA GLU A 291 -9.71 -13.49 -11.37
C GLU A 291 -8.86 -12.26 -11.68
N VAL A 292 -8.87 -11.26 -10.81
CA VAL A 292 -8.11 -10.03 -11.01
C VAL A 292 -6.62 -10.25 -10.74
N VAL A 293 -6.25 -10.81 -9.57
CA VAL A 293 -4.83 -11.00 -9.22
C VAL A 293 -4.10 -11.97 -10.15
N ARG A 294 -4.84 -12.85 -10.85
CA ARG A 294 -4.32 -13.79 -11.86
C ARG A 294 -4.26 -13.23 -13.27
N SER A 295 -4.72 -11.99 -13.50
CA SER A 295 -4.90 -11.43 -14.83
C SER A 295 -3.59 -11.17 -15.55
N HIS A 296 -3.59 -11.47 -16.83
CA HIS A 296 -2.49 -11.27 -17.77
C HIS A 296 -2.84 -10.17 -18.78
N TYR A 297 -1.85 -9.48 -19.27
CA TYR A 297 -2.03 -8.45 -20.29
C TYR A 297 -2.67 -8.96 -21.60
N MET A 298 -2.43 -10.23 -21.94
CA MET A 298 -3.02 -10.89 -23.11
C MET A 298 -4.52 -10.79 -23.22
N GLU A 299 -5.22 -10.60 -22.12
CA GLU A 299 -6.66 -10.52 -22.10
C GLU A 299 -7.20 -9.25 -22.75
N HIS A 300 -6.34 -8.26 -23.00
CA HIS A 300 -6.62 -7.03 -23.73
C HIS A 300 -6.13 -6.99 -25.20
N GLY A 301 -5.51 -8.06 -25.67
CA GLY A 301 -5.63 -8.49 -27.06
C GLY A 301 -4.54 -8.17 -28.07
N ASP A 302 -3.94 -7.03 -28.21
CA ASP A 302 -3.25 -6.71 -29.47
C ASP A 302 -1.72 -6.83 -29.46
N ASP A 303 -1.06 -6.52 -28.36
CA ASP A 303 0.42 -6.47 -28.30
C ASP A 303 1.11 -7.86 -28.45
N LEU A 304 0.43 -8.95 -28.09
CA LEU A 304 0.95 -10.30 -28.31
C LEU A 304 0.82 -10.79 -29.74
N LYS A 305 -0.06 -10.19 -30.53
CA LYS A 305 -0.12 -10.46 -31.97
C LYS A 305 1.09 -9.83 -32.66
N GLU A 306 1.64 -8.75 -32.09
CA GLU A 306 2.83 -8.07 -32.59
C GLU A 306 4.13 -8.76 -32.14
N ASP A 307 4.17 -9.31 -30.92
CA ASP A 307 5.32 -10.08 -30.41
C ASP A 307 4.87 -11.36 -29.66
N PRO A 308 4.73 -12.48 -30.38
CA PRO A 308 4.31 -13.74 -29.76
C PRO A 308 5.37 -14.34 -28.82
N THR A 309 6.55 -13.74 -28.73
CA THR A 309 7.60 -14.18 -27.80
C THR A 309 7.51 -13.43 -26.46
N MET A 310 6.67 -12.41 -26.36
CA MET A 310 6.50 -11.64 -25.12
C MET A 310 5.81 -12.48 -24.05
N SER A 311 6.36 -12.45 -22.83
CA SER A 311 5.74 -13.10 -21.67
C SER A 311 4.35 -12.48 -21.41
N PRO A 312 3.30 -13.31 -21.21
CA PRO A 312 1.96 -12.81 -20.88
C PRO A 312 1.91 -12.09 -19.52
N HIS A 313 2.93 -12.29 -18.71
CA HIS A 313 3.04 -11.69 -17.39
C HIS A 313 3.65 -10.29 -17.38
N ARG A 314 4.26 -9.86 -18.50
CA ARG A 314 5.10 -8.65 -18.53
C ARG A 314 4.39 -7.38 -18.12
N PHE A 315 3.11 -7.24 -18.47
CA PHE A 315 2.30 -6.05 -18.20
C PHE A 315 0.99 -6.36 -17.46
N GLY A 316 0.80 -7.60 -17.06
CA GLY A 316 -0.39 -8.04 -16.32
C GLY A 316 -0.35 -7.62 -14.84
N ILE A 317 -1.41 -7.95 -14.12
CA ILE A 317 -1.48 -7.89 -12.66
C ILE A 317 -0.72 -9.08 -12.06
N CYS A 318 -0.85 -10.26 -12.65
CA CYS A 318 0.03 -11.41 -12.42
C CYS A 318 1.28 -11.23 -13.28
N ARG A 319 2.38 -10.83 -12.67
CA ARG A 319 3.64 -10.48 -13.35
C ARG A 319 4.67 -11.60 -13.32
N ASP A 320 5.70 -11.47 -14.16
CA ASP A 320 6.90 -12.33 -14.08
C ASP A 320 7.60 -12.23 -12.73
N THR A 321 7.45 -11.07 -12.09
CA THR A 321 8.07 -10.71 -10.81
C THR A 321 7.19 -11.03 -9.60
N THR A 322 5.94 -11.48 -9.77
CA THR A 322 5.05 -11.77 -8.63
C THR A 322 5.63 -12.90 -7.79
N SER A 323 6.04 -12.56 -6.57
CA SER A 323 6.64 -13.45 -5.58
C SER A 323 5.61 -14.04 -4.63
N VAL A 324 4.60 -13.27 -4.30
CA VAL A 324 3.49 -13.63 -3.41
C VAL A 324 2.21 -13.04 -3.97
N SER A 325 1.15 -13.81 -3.89
CA SER A 325 -0.21 -13.30 -4.05
C SER A 325 -1.04 -13.76 -2.87
N GLU A 326 -1.78 -12.85 -2.27
CA GLU A 326 -2.62 -13.20 -1.11
C GLU A 326 -3.99 -12.54 -1.19
N ILE A 327 -4.97 -13.24 -0.62
CA ILE A 327 -6.31 -12.72 -0.39
C ILE A 327 -6.62 -12.92 1.08
N ILE A 328 -6.90 -11.85 1.78
CA ILE A 328 -7.24 -11.85 3.21
C ILE A 328 -8.75 -11.72 3.33
N GLU A 329 -9.35 -12.73 3.92
CA GLU A 329 -10.75 -12.80 4.24
C GLU A 329 -10.92 -12.68 5.75
N PHE A 330 -11.47 -11.56 6.19
CA PHE A 330 -11.73 -11.32 7.59
C PHE A 330 -13.02 -12.00 8.04
N HIS A 331 -13.07 -12.37 9.31
CA HIS A 331 -14.23 -12.97 9.95
C HIS A 331 -14.52 -12.27 11.29
N GLU A 332 -15.76 -12.36 11.79
CA GLU A 332 -16.15 -11.81 13.09
C GLU A 332 -15.30 -12.41 14.23
N ASP A 333 -15.08 -13.70 14.21
CA ASP A 333 -14.08 -14.37 15.04
C ASP A 333 -12.75 -14.36 14.29
N VAL A 334 -11.75 -13.65 14.81
CA VAL A 334 -10.42 -13.53 14.19
C VAL A 334 -9.77 -14.88 13.91
N ASN A 335 -10.04 -15.91 14.73
CA ASN A 335 -9.49 -17.25 14.54
C ASN A 335 -10.04 -17.97 13.29
N LEU A 336 -11.10 -17.46 12.71
CA LEU A 336 -11.70 -17.97 11.46
C LEU A 336 -11.32 -17.11 10.24
N SER A 337 -10.59 -16.02 10.44
CA SER A 337 -10.04 -15.24 9.34
C SER A 337 -9.02 -16.06 8.56
N CYS A 338 -9.05 -15.96 7.24
CA CYS A 338 -8.22 -16.74 6.35
C CYS A 338 -7.33 -15.85 5.50
N CYS A 339 -6.07 -16.24 5.34
CA CYS A 339 -5.17 -15.68 4.34
C CYS A 339 -4.89 -16.76 3.28
N TRP A 340 -5.54 -16.61 2.12
CA TRP A 340 -5.31 -17.45 0.95
C TRP A 340 -4.06 -16.97 0.24
N ARG A 341 -3.07 -17.82 0.08
CA ARG A 341 -1.76 -17.40 -0.41
C ARG A 341 -1.20 -18.33 -1.46
N SER A 342 -0.58 -17.76 -2.49
CA SER A 342 0.22 -18.49 -3.46
C SER A 342 1.66 -18.00 -3.49
N PHE A 343 2.58 -18.92 -3.77
CA PHE A 343 4.00 -18.71 -4.00
C PHE A 343 4.39 -19.46 -5.27
N PRO A 344 4.90 -18.81 -6.32
CA PRO A 344 5.04 -17.38 -6.58
C PRO A 344 3.79 -16.74 -7.26
N ARG A 345 3.55 -17.07 -8.53
CA ARG A 345 2.51 -16.44 -9.37
C ARG A 345 1.15 -17.06 -9.15
N PRO A 346 0.10 -16.25 -8.92
CA PRO A 346 -1.23 -16.77 -8.60
C PRO A 346 -1.89 -17.55 -9.74
N CYS A 347 -1.50 -17.34 -11.00
CA CYS A 347 -2.05 -18.08 -12.13
C CYS A 347 -1.59 -19.55 -12.17
N ALA A 348 -0.54 -19.89 -11.44
CA ALA A 348 -0.02 -21.25 -11.33
C ALA A 348 -0.51 -22.02 -10.10
N ALA A 349 -1.32 -21.36 -9.25
CA ALA A 349 -1.81 -21.91 -7.98
C ALA A 349 -3.25 -22.40 -8.04
#